data_f2bf658bbd0a67a26aeb52815503a647
#
_entry.id   f2bf658bbd0a67a26aeb52815503a647
#
_cell.length_a   1.000
_cell.length_b   1.000
_cell.length_c   1.000
_cell.angle_alpha   90.00
_cell.angle_beta   90.00
_cell.angle_gamma   90.00
#
_symmetry.space_group_name_H-M   'P 1'
#
loop_
_entity.id
_entity.type
_entity.pdbx_description
1 polymer ?
#
loop_
_entity_poly.entity_id
_entity_poly.type
_entity_poly.pdbx_seq_one_letter_code
_entity_poly.pdbx_strand_id
1 'polypeptide(L)'
;MTTRRDLLVAGAAMSLLGASRASAQPSSLDAALAGTLAAGDVPALAGMIVGPDSVLWTGAAGVRRKGGVEEATVEDRWHLGSNTKAMTAALYGRLVDQGRATWGARIADLLPVPALAPEWREVTIEALLSHTAGLSDATAMGQAWLMTARDDPRSLTEQRAALAQAMLATAPAGPAGTFAYANANYVLVGAVIERITGLSWESAVMAEVFEPLGITSGGFGAPLGDQPWGHRGGVGVDPASPASDNPLAMGPAATASMTLSDYARFLRALMATGDGWLTAETRAVLTRALGSGAPAYGGGWLIVEGQPWARGPALTHDGSNTLWYVSAWLAPAIGRAFVAVSNDGAGAASCQRLIGQMIASV
;
A
#
# COMPACT_ATOMS: atom_id res chain seq x y z
N MET A 1 5.36 -55.96 -70.51
CA MET A 1 4.06 -55.83 -69.88
C MET A 1 4.24 -55.05 -68.58
N THR A 2 4.34 -53.81 -68.66
CA THR A 2 4.48 -52.92 -67.45
C THR A 2 4.02 -51.50 -67.80
N THR A 3 2.97 -51.08 -67.20
CA THR A 3 2.41 -49.74 -67.33
C THR A 3 3.01 -48.86 -66.31
N ARG A 4 3.55 -47.73 -66.76
CA ARG A 4 3.99 -46.62 -65.92
C ARG A 4 2.79 -45.78 -65.48
N ARG A 5 2.70 -45.50 -64.20
CA ARG A 5 1.81 -44.49 -63.65
C ARG A 5 2.57 -43.17 -63.43
N ASP A 6 2.08 -42.14 -64.04
CA ASP A 6 2.58 -40.77 -63.90
C ASP A 6 2.13 -40.19 -62.52
N LEU A 7 3.11 -39.69 -61.82
CA LEU A 7 2.87 -38.92 -60.57
C LEU A 7 2.75 -37.41 -60.93
N LEU A 8 1.55 -36.89 -60.76
CA LEU A 8 1.31 -35.45 -60.74
C LEU A 8 1.72 -34.88 -59.38
N VAL A 9 2.71 -33.97 -59.38
CA VAL A 9 3.08 -33.18 -58.22
C VAL A 9 2.23 -31.90 -58.25
N ALA A 10 1.27 -31.79 -57.32
CA ALA A 10 0.53 -30.57 -57.07
C ALA A 10 1.31 -29.75 -56.05
N GLY A 11 1.87 -28.61 -56.49
CA GLY A 11 2.49 -27.63 -55.61
C GLY A 11 1.42 -26.85 -54.88
N ALA A 12 1.34 -27.00 -53.55
CA ALA A 12 0.55 -26.14 -52.69
C ALA A 12 1.32 -24.84 -52.38
N ALA A 13 0.89 -23.77 -52.96
CA ALA A 13 1.35 -22.43 -52.60
C ALA A 13 0.80 -22.08 -51.20
N MET A 14 1.67 -22.06 -50.20
CA MET A 14 1.35 -21.62 -48.85
C MET A 14 1.36 -20.09 -48.83
N SER A 15 0.18 -19.47 -48.88
CA SER A 15 -0.01 -18.04 -48.68
C SER A 15 0.26 -17.72 -47.20
N LEU A 16 1.41 -17.16 -46.91
CA LEU A 16 1.70 -16.54 -45.63
C LEU A 16 0.82 -15.28 -45.50
N LEU A 17 -0.36 -15.42 -44.92
CA LEU A 17 -1.13 -14.29 -44.39
C LEU A 17 -0.34 -13.75 -43.20
N GLY A 18 0.42 -12.71 -43.46
CA GLY A 18 1.00 -11.87 -42.43
C GLY A 18 -0.13 -11.27 -41.59
N ALA A 19 -0.36 -11.82 -40.40
CA ALA A 19 -1.19 -11.19 -39.40
C ALA A 19 -0.49 -9.87 -39.00
N SER A 20 -0.86 -8.77 -39.65
CA SER A 20 -0.56 -7.43 -39.14
C SER A 20 -1.18 -7.35 -37.76
N ARG A 21 -0.35 -7.28 -36.71
CA ARG A 21 -0.79 -6.84 -35.40
C ARG A 21 -1.34 -5.45 -35.59
N ALA A 22 -2.66 -5.32 -35.64
CA ALA A 22 -3.30 -4.03 -35.49
C ALA A 22 -2.87 -3.50 -34.12
N SER A 23 -2.03 -2.45 -34.11
CA SER A 23 -1.77 -1.69 -32.91
C SER A 23 -3.10 -1.12 -32.45
N ALA A 24 -3.63 -1.62 -31.34
CA ALA A 24 -4.81 -1.03 -30.72
C ALA A 24 -4.49 0.46 -30.50
N GLN A 25 -5.40 1.33 -30.89
CA GLN A 25 -5.22 2.77 -30.58
C GLN A 25 -5.17 2.92 -29.07
N PRO A 26 -4.24 3.76 -28.53
CA PRO A 26 -4.14 4.02 -27.10
C PRO A 26 -5.50 4.43 -26.56
N SER A 27 -5.89 3.89 -25.41
CA SER A 27 -7.10 4.34 -24.71
C SER A 27 -6.94 5.83 -24.32
N SER A 28 -8.06 6.51 -24.05
CA SER A 28 -7.99 7.90 -23.55
C SER A 28 -7.17 8.01 -22.25
N LEU A 29 -7.16 6.95 -21.43
CA LEU A 29 -6.37 6.89 -20.20
C LEU A 29 -4.88 6.65 -20.46
N ASP A 30 -4.51 5.90 -21.50
CA ASP A 30 -3.09 5.77 -21.89
C ASP A 30 -2.53 7.11 -22.37
N ALA A 31 -3.34 7.87 -23.13
CA ALA A 31 -2.96 9.22 -23.54
C ALA A 31 -2.87 10.17 -22.33
N ALA A 32 -3.79 10.06 -21.36
CA ALA A 32 -3.77 10.84 -20.13
C ALA A 32 -2.53 10.54 -19.28
N LEU A 33 -2.17 9.26 -19.13
CA LEU A 33 -0.95 8.82 -18.45
C LEU A 33 0.29 9.39 -19.10
N ALA A 34 0.44 9.24 -20.44
CA ALA A 34 1.58 9.76 -21.20
C ALA A 34 1.67 11.30 -21.11
N GLY A 35 0.54 12.00 -21.23
CA GLY A 35 0.47 13.45 -21.10
C GLY A 35 0.80 13.93 -19.68
N THR A 36 0.38 13.19 -18.66
CA THR A 36 0.71 13.50 -17.26
C THR A 36 2.19 13.31 -16.97
N LEU A 37 2.78 12.21 -17.46
CA LEU A 37 4.21 11.96 -17.34
C LEU A 37 5.04 13.04 -18.04
N ALA A 38 4.66 13.41 -19.28
CA ALA A 38 5.38 14.44 -20.07
C ALA A 38 5.30 15.84 -19.43
N ALA A 39 4.22 16.13 -18.69
CA ALA A 39 4.04 17.41 -17.99
C ALA A 39 4.63 17.41 -16.58
N GLY A 40 5.02 16.25 -16.04
CA GLY A 40 5.61 16.07 -14.71
C GLY A 40 7.14 15.97 -14.79
N ASP A 41 7.78 16.07 -13.63
CA ASP A 41 9.25 15.87 -13.52
C ASP A 41 9.52 14.58 -12.71
N VAL A 42 8.87 13.49 -13.12
CA VAL A 42 9.06 12.16 -12.50
C VAL A 42 9.56 11.16 -13.54
N PRO A 43 10.46 10.23 -13.19
CA PRO A 43 11.00 9.26 -14.16
C PRO A 43 9.97 8.27 -14.69
N ALA A 44 9.05 7.82 -13.83
CA ALA A 44 7.95 6.94 -14.20
C ALA A 44 6.67 7.23 -13.39
N LEU A 45 5.55 6.91 -14.04
CA LEU A 45 4.21 7.00 -13.49
C LEU A 45 3.43 5.74 -13.90
N ALA A 46 2.67 5.16 -12.97
CA ALA A 46 1.73 4.11 -13.28
C ALA A 46 0.39 4.39 -12.60
N GLY A 47 -0.68 3.82 -13.14
CA GLY A 47 -2.01 4.00 -12.60
C GLY A 47 -2.90 2.80 -12.83
N MET A 48 -4.00 2.74 -12.05
CA MET A 48 -4.94 1.64 -12.11
C MET A 48 -6.33 2.09 -11.68
N ILE A 49 -7.37 1.60 -12.39
CA ILE A 49 -8.76 1.66 -11.98
C ILE A 49 -9.21 0.25 -11.60
N VAL A 50 -9.65 0.08 -10.37
CA VAL A 50 -10.16 -1.19 -9.83
C VAL A 50 -11.68 -1.17 -9.83
N GLY A 51 -12.28 -2.22 -10.36
CA GLY A 51 -13.70 -2.51 -10.26
C GLY A 51 -14.02 -3.57 -9.21
N PRO A 52 -15.30 -3.92 -9.02
CA PRO A 52 -15.70 -4.93 -8.04
C PRO A 52 -15.08 -6.30 -8.34
N ASP A 53 -15.05 -6.68 -9.62
CA ASP A 53 -14.67 -8.03 -10.04
C ASP A 53 -13.32 -8.10 -10.77
N SER A 54 -12.85 -6.97 -11.31
CA SER A 54 -11.63 -6.92 -12.14
C SER A 54 -10.94 -5.57 -12.06
N VAL A 55 -9.70 -5.52 -12.54
CA VAL A 55 -9.03 -4.27 -12.91
C VAL A 55 -9.64 -3.79 -14.23
N LEU A 56 -10.12 -2.56 -14.26
CA LEU A 56 -10.81 -1.95 -15.42
C LEU A 56 -9.81 -1.28 -16.37
N TRP A 57 -8.74 -0.73 -15.83
CA TRP A 57 -7.63 -0.15 -16.55
C TRP A 57 -6.37 -0.20 -15.69
N THR A 58 -5.23 -0.43 -16.33
CA THR A 58 -3.91 -0.26 -15.74
C THR A 58 -2.93 0.20 -16.82
N GLY A 59 -2.01 1.06 -16.46
CA GLY A 59 -0.99 1.56 -17.36
C GLY A 59 0.27 1.97 -16.60
N ALA A 60 1.42 1.91 -17.28
CA ALA A 60 2.70 2.41 -16.79
C ALA A 60 3.42 3.12 -17.94
N ALA A 61 4.18 4.17 -17.62
CA ALA A 61 4.96 4.93 -18.58
C ALA A 61 6.21 5.51 -17.92
N GLY A 62 7.24 5.78 -18.73
CA GLY A 62 8.52 6.29 -18.27
C GLY A 62 9.56 5.20 -18.06
N VAL A 63 10.58 5.49 -17.26
CA VAL A 63 11.73 4.60 -17.06
C VAL A 63 11.90 4.20 -15.61
N ARG A 64 12.35 2.96 -15.39
CA ARG A 64 12.62 2.43 -14.04
C ARG A 64 13.66 3.24 -13.28
N ARG A 65 14.63 3.83 -14.01
CA ARG A 65 15.68 4.68 -13.46
C ARG A 65 15.91 5.89 -14.37
N LYS A 66 15.95 7.10 -13.81
CA LYS A 66 16.24 8.31 -14.56
C LYS A 66 17.62 8.20 -15.24
N GLY A 67 17.64 8.42 -16.54
CA GLY A 67 18.84 8.23 -17.38
C GLY A 67 19.12 6.80 -17.83
N GLY A 68 18.29 5.83 -17.39
CA GLY A 68 18.26 4.46 -17.92
C GLY A 68 17.38 4.36 -19.17
N VAL A 69 17.34 3.16 -19.75
CA VAL A 69 16.54 2.83 -20.94
C VAL A 69 15.44 1.81 -20.65
N GLU A 70 15.46 1.19 -19.47
CA GLU A 70 14.50 0.18 -19.04
C GLU A 70 13.16 0.86 -18.75
N GLU A 71 12.15 0.53 -19.53
CA GLU A 71 10.80 1.07 -19.37
C GLU A 71 10.13 0.54 -18.10
N ALA A 72 9.36 1.40 -17.43
CA ALA A 72 8.45 0.99 -16.38
C ALA A 72 7.26 0.25 -17.01
N THR A 73 6.82 -0.83 -16.34
CA THR A 73 5.75 -1.71 -16.82
C THR A 73 4.67 -1.90 -15.77
N VAL A 74 3.52 -2.44 -16.16
CA VAL A 74 2.42 -2.79 -15.24
C VAL A 74 2.76 -3.94 -14.31
N GLU A 75 3.82 -4.71 -14.62
CA GLU A 75 4.31 -5.82 -13.81
C GLU A 75 5.33 -5.37 -12.75
N ASP A 76 5.69 -4.09 -12.75
CA ASP A 76 6.63 -3.57 -11.77
C ASP A 76 6.02 -3.49 -10.37
N ARG A 77 6.87 -3.73 -9.37
CA ARG A 77 6.53 -3.53 -7.97
C ARG A 77 6.81 -2.09 -7.57
N TRP A 78 5.86 -1.52 -6.85
CA TRP A 78 5.92 -0.15 -6.36
C TRP A 78 5.89 -0.13 -4.85
N HIS A 79 6.69 0.76 -4.26
CA HIS A 79 6.66 0.98 -2.82
C HIS A 79 5.39 1.77 -2.44
N LEU A 80 4.60 1.23 -1.51
CA LEU A 80 3.29 1.78 -1.18
C LEU A 80 3.32 2.80 -0.03
N GLY A 81 4.48 2.96 0.62
CA GLY A 81 4.59 3.89 1.74
C GLY A 81 3.48 3.69 2.77
N SER A 82 2.87 4.77 3.21
CA SER A 82 1.85 4.75 4.25
C SER A 82 0.54 4.03 3.88
N ASN A 83 0.32 3.64 2.62
CA ASN A 83 -0.78 2.73 2.28
C ASN A 83 -0.63 1.34 2.94
N THR A 84 0.57 1.00 3.43
CA THR A 84 0.83 -0.15 4.30
C THR A 84 -0.04 -0.15 5.56
N LYS A 85 -0.39 1.02 6.08
CA LYS A 85 -1.23 1.16 7.29
C LYS A 85 -2.57 0.46 7.16
N ALA A 86 -3.18 0.55 5.98
CA ALA A 86 -4.45 -0.13 5.72
C ALA A 86 -4.31 -1.67 5.81
N MET A 87 -3.17 -2.22 5.37
CA MET A 87 -2.90 -3.65 5.50
C MET A 87 -2.71 -4.06 6.96
N THR A 88 -2.00 -3.24 7.75
CA THR A 88 -1.83 -3.48 9.20
C THR A 88 -3.16 -3.40 9.94
N ALA A 89 -4.02 -2.44 9.63
CA ALA A 89 -5.35 -2.32 10.22
C ALA A 89 -6.26 -3.50 9.82
N ALA A 90 -6.23 -3.89 8.54
CA ALA A 90 -6.99 -5.04 8.05
C ALA A 90 -6.53 -6.36 8.66
N LEU A 91 -5.22 -6.53 8.86
CA LEU A 91 -4.67 -7.68 9.59
C LEU A 91 -5.18 -7.73 11.03
N TYR A 92 -5.20 -6.60 11.76
CA TYR A 92 -5.80 -6.57 13.09
C TYR A 92 -7.28 -6.93 13.03
N GLY A 93 -8.04 -6.38 12.08
CA GLY A 93 -9.44 -6.73 11.84
C GLY A 93 -9.64 -8.23 11.55
N ARG A 94 -8.73 -8.84 10.79
CA ARG A 94 -8.73 -10.28 10.53
C ARG A 94 -8.57 -11.09 11.83
N LEU A 95 -7.70 -10.64 12.74
CA LEU A 95 -7.57 -11.28 14.06
C LEU A 95 -8.81 -11.11 14.92
N VAL A 96 -9.56 -10.00 14.76
CA VAL A 96 -10.88 -9.82 15.41
C VAL A 96 -11.88 -10.82 14.85
N ASP A 97 -11.98 -10.96 13.53
CA ASP A 97 -12.88 -11.95 12.89
C ASP A 97 -12.58 -13.39 13.33
N GLN A 98 -11.32 -13.68 13.64
CA GLN A 98 -10.88 -14.98 14.17
C GLN A 98 -11.12 -15.15 15.69
N GLY A 99 -11.64 -14.14 16.38
CA GLY A 99 -11.80 -14.15 17.85
C GLY A 99 -10.50 -14.08 18.64
N ARG A 100 -9.38 -13.69 17.99
CA ARG A 100 -8.05 -13.58 18.62
C ARG A 100 -7.76 -12.15 19.12
N ALA A 101 -8.53 -11.17 18.67
CA ALA A 101 -8.48 -9.77 19.09
C ALA A 101 -9.90 -9.23 19.28
N THR A 102 -10.02 -8.02 19.84
CA THR A 102 -11.31 -7.34 19.98
C THR A 102 -11.16 -5.86 19.68
N TRP A 103 -12.19 -5.26 19.08
CA TRP A 103 -12.31 -3.81 19.00
C TRP A 103 -12.52 -3.26 20.42
N GLY A 104 -12.03 -2.06 20.69
CA GLY A 104 -12.06 -1.44 22.02
C GLY A 104 -11.01 -1.96 23.00
N ALA A 105 -10.16 -2.91 22.60
CA ALA A 105 -9.10 -3.42 23.46
C ALA A 105 -8.12 -2.32 23.85
N ARG A 106 -7.80 -2.24 25.17
CA ARG A 106 -6.87 -1.24 25.70
C ARG A 106 -5.42 -1.66 25.44
N ILE A 107 -4.59 -0.68 25.10
CA ILE A 107 -3.15 -0.92 24.86
C ILE A 107 -2.45 -1.49 26.09
N ALA A 108 -2.87 -1.08 27.29
CA ALA A 108 -2.37 -1.61 28.55
C ALA A 108 -2.54 -3.15 28.69
N ASP A 109 -3.64 -3.68 28.15
CA ASP A 109 -3.94 -5.11 28.17
C ASP A 109 -3.22 -5.84 27.02
N LEU A 110 -3.09 -5.18 25.86
CA LEU A 110 -2.46 -5.73 24.66
C LEU A 110 -0.93 -5.75 24.73
N LEU A 111 -0.32 -4.73 25.32
CA LEU A 111 1.13 -4.58 25.46
C LEU A 111 1.50 -4.30 26.92
N PRO A 112 1.59 -5.34 27.78
CA PRO A 112 1.98 -5.15 29.17
C PRO A 112 3.43 -4.66 29.26
N VAL A 113 3.59 -3.42 29.71
CA VAL A 113 4.87 -2.75 29.92
C VAL A 113 5.03 -2.52 31.42
N PRO A 114 6.16 -2.98 32.04
CA PRO A 114 6.34 -2.85 33.50
C PRO A 114 6.24 -1.43 34.02
N ALA A 115 6.66 -0.45 33.23
CA ALA A 115 6.68 0.98 33.58
C ALA A 115 5.65 1.78 32.78
N LEU A 116 4.45 1.20 32.54
CA LEU A 116 3.39 1.87 31.78
C LEU A 116 3.02 3.21 32.40
N ALA A 117 3.12 4.30 31.62
CA ALA A 117 2.65 5.61 32.03
C ALA A 117 1.11 5.60 32.19
N PRO A 118 0.57 6.25 33.23
CA PRO A 118 -0.86 6.17 33.56
C PRO A 118 -1.81 6.57 32.44
N GLU A 119 -1.39 7.49 31.59
CA GLU A 119 -2.17 8.05 30.48
C GLU A 119 -2.50 7.00 29.40
N TRP A 120 -1.71 5.93 29.30
CA TRP A 120 -1.95 4.83 28.34
C TRP A 120 -3.03 3.82 28.77
N ARG A 121 -3.48 3.87 30.02
CA ARG A 121 -4.37 2.84 30.58
C ARG A 121 -5.69 2.73 29.83
N GLU A 122 -6.23 3.85 29.38
CA GLU A 122 -7.53 3.92 28.70
C GLU A 122 -7.41 4.11 27.17
N VAL A 123 -6.18 4.16 26.64
CA VAL A 123 -5.97 4.26 25.20
C VAL A 123 -6.30 2.92 24.53
N THR A 124 -7.18 2.96 23.53
CA THR A 124 -7.62 1.78 22.78
C THR A 124 -6.86 1.58 21.49
N ILE A 125 -6.99 0.40 20.90
CA ILE A 125 -6.43 0.10 19.58
C ILE A 125 -6.97 1.02 18.50
N GLU A 126 -8.25 1.44 18.58
CA GLU A 126 -8.86 2.38 17.64
C GLU A 126 -8.21 3.76 17.72
N ALA A 127 -7.77 4.19 18.91
CA ALA A 127 -7.06 5.45 19.06
C ALA A 127 -5.71 5.42 18.33
N LEU A 128 -5.01 4.27 18.30
CA LEU A 128 -3.82 4.10 17.46
C LEU A 128 -4.19 4.09 15.98
N LEU A 129 -5.20 3.31 15.57
CA LEU A 129 -5.63 3.18 14.19
C LEU A 129 -6.20 4.48 13.59
N SER A 130 -6.61 5.44 14.44
CA SER A 130 -7.13 6.75 14.05
C SER A 130 -6.16 7.91 14.30
N HIS A 131 -4.93 7.63 14.74
CA HIS A 131 -3.95 8.67 15.10
C HIS A 131 -4.43 9.65 16.19
N THR A 132 -5.22 9.17 17.14
CA THR A 132 -5.75 9.98 18.24
C THR A 132 -5.20 9.56 19.62
N ALA A 133 -4.16 8.72 19.64
CA ALA A 133 -3.53 8.25 20.88
C ALA A 133 -2.55 9.26 21.51
N GLY A 134 -2.31 10.41 20.88
CA GLY A 134 -1.37 11.43 21.37
C GLY A 134 0.10 11.14 21.08
N LEU A 135 0.43 10.21 20.17
CA LEU A 135 1.81 9.92 19.75
C LEU A 135 2.35 10.98 18.78
N SER A 136 3.66 11.16 18.83
CA SER A 136 4.44 11.95 17.88
C SER A 136 5.67 11.15 17.44
N ASP A 137 5.94 11.10 16.13
CA ASP A 137 7.14 10.43 15.61
C ASP A 137 8.43 11.07 16.14
N ALA A 138 8.43 12.38 16.34
CA ALA A 138 9.61 13.09 16.86
C ALA A 138 10.02 12.63 18.26
N THR A 139 9.05 12.29 19.11
CA THR A 139 9.31 11.81 20.47
C THR A 139 9.47 10.29 20.52
N ALA A 140 8.71 9.57 19.69
CA ALA A 140 8.67 8.10 19.70
C ALA A 140 9.81 7.47 18.89
N MET A 141 10.16 8.08 17.75
CA MET A 141 11.15 7.58 16.78
C MET A 141 12.01 8.75 16.29
N GLY A 142 12.53 9.55 17.22
CA GLY A 142 13.30 10.75 16.90
C GLY A 142 14.56 10.47 16.11
N GLN A 143 15.26 11.54 15.73
CA GLN A 143 16.44 11.48 14.86
C GLN A 143 17.51 10.47 15.35
N ALA A 144 17.75 10.40 16.66
CA ALA A 144 18.73 9.46 17.23
C ALA A 144 18.36 8.00 16.91
N TRP A 145 17.10 7.62 17.05
CA TRP A 145 16.61 6.29 16.67
C TRP A 145 16.72 6.06 15.17
N LEU A 146 16.31 7.01 14.33
CA LEU A 146 16.41 6.89 12.88
C LEU A 146 17.82 6.66 12.38
N MET A 147 18.82 7.21 13.06
CA MET A 147 20.24 7.04 12.72
C MET A 147 20.79 5.66 13.09
N THR A 148 20.24 5.00 14.09
CA THR A 148 20.78 3.72 14.62
C THR A 148 19.89 2.52 14.28
N ALA A 149 18.63 2.72 13.96
CA ALA A 149 17.65 1.64 13.78
C ALA A 149 17.98 0.67 12.63
N ARG A 150 18.71 1.15 11.60
CA ARG A 150 19.11 0.28 10.48
C ARG A 150 20.27 -0.66 10.84
N ASP A 151 21.08 -0.29 11.81
CA ASP A 151 22.25 -1.06 12.28
C ASP A 151 21.92 -1.87 13.54
N ASP A 152 20.66 -1.86 13.99
CA ASP A 152 20.23 -2.62 15.17
C ASP A 152 20.25 -4.13 14.86
N PRO A 153 21.09 -4.94 15.53
CA PRO A 153 21.22 -6.36 15.24
C PRO A 153 20.08 -7.23 15.75
N ARG A 154 19.14 -6.66 16.53
CA ARG A 154 17.98 -7.38 17.05
C ARG A 154 17.02 -7.72 15.92
N SER A 155 16.23 -8.77 16.10
CA SER A 155 15.11 -9.05 15.21
C SER A 155 14.13 -7.88 15.16
N LEU A 156 13.36 -7.76 14.08
CA LEU A 156 12.37 -6.67 13.93
C LEU A 156 11.29 -6.72 15.02
N THR A 157 10.91 -7.91 15.48
CA THR A 157 9.99 -8.09 16.61
C THR A 157 10.59 -7.53 17.91
N GLU A 158 11.85 -7.81 18.19
CA GLU A 158 12.55 -7.27 19.38
C GLU A 158 12.73 -5.75 19.29
N GLN A 159 13.04 -5.21 18.09
CA GLN A 159 13.12 -3.78 17.88
C GLN A 159 11.79 -3.09 18.15
N ARG A 160 10.68 -3.63 17.61
CA ARG A 160 9.33 -3.09 17.85
C ARG A 160 8.88 -3.24 19.29
N ALA A 161 9.20 -4.36 19.94
CA ALA A 161 8.93 -4.54 21.38
C ALA A 161 9.67 -3.50 22.23
N ALA A 162 10.94 -3.22 21.93
CA ALA A 162 11.71 -2.20 22.62
C ALA A 162 11.18 -0.79 22.39
N LEU A 163 10.77 -0.47 21.14
CA LEU A 163 10.08 0.79 20.82
C LEU A 163 8.77 0.92 21.61
N ALA A 164 7.95 -0.12 21.64
CA ALA A 164 6.70 -0.13 22.39
C ALA A 164 6.93 0.11 23.88
N GLN A 165 7.93 -0.53 24.49
CA GLN A 165 8.30 -0.29 25.88
C GLN A 165 8.73 1.16 26.12
N ALA A 166 9.57 1.71 25.25
CA ALA A 166 10.06 3.09 25.39
C ALA A 166 8.92 4.11 25.24
N MET A 167 8.03 3.92 24.25
CA MET A 167 6.89 4.79 24.01
C MET A 167 5.89 4.76 25.18
N LEU A 168 5.53 3.57 25.64
CA LEU A 168 4.49 3.39 26.65
C LEU A 168 4.99 3.66 28.09
N ALA A 169 6.29 3.71 28.33
CA ALA A 169 6.89 4.15 29.60
C ALA A 169 6.88 5.68 29.78
N THR A 170 6.57 6.44 28.73
CA THR A 170 6.53 7.90 28.73
C THR A 170 5.09 8.38 28.47
N ALA A 171 4.67 9.49 29.08
CA ALA A 171 3.40 10.09 28.77
C ALA A 171 3.29 10.44 27.28
N PRO A 172 2.07 10.36 26.66
CA PRO A 172 1.84 10.81 25.30
C PRO A 172 2.32 12.25 25.08
N ALA A 173 2.79 12.55 23.85
CA ALA A 173 3.26 13.89 23.49
C ALA A 173 2.13 14.90 23.34
N GLY A 174 0.90 14.42 23.14
CA GLY A 174 -0.29 15.26 22.98
C GLY A 174 -1.52 14.64 23.64
N PRO A 175 -2.65 15.39 23.69
CA PRO A 175 -3.86 14.90 24.33
C PRO A 175 -4.51 13.77 23.53
N ALA A 176 -5.01 12.74 24.24
CA ALA A 176 -5.83 11.70 23.65
C ALA A 176 -7.10 12.29 23.01
N GLY A 177 -7.55 11.68 21.90
CA GLY A 177 -8.72 12.14 21.15
C GLY A 177 -8.42 13.23 20.11
N THR A 178 -7.24 13.84 20.13
CA THR A 178 -6.81 14.82 19.12
C THR A 178 -6.05 14.10 18.00
N PHE A 179 -6.42 14.36 16.75
CA PHE A 179 -5.71 13.80 15.60
C PHE A 179 -4.28 14.35 15.49
N ALA A 180 -3.31 13.46 15.51
CA ALA A 180 -1.91 13.74 15.27
C ALA A 180 -1.29 12.56 14.52
N TYR A 181 -1.10 12.73 13.21
CA TYR A 181 -0.53 11.66 12.38
C TYR A 181 0.87 11.27 12.85
N ALA A 182 1.05 10.01 13.19
CA ALA A 182 2.34 9.47 13.58
C ALA A 182 2.48 8.00 13.15
N ASN A 183 3.60 7.65 12.53
CA ASN A 183 3.93 6.27 12.17
C ASN A 183 4.03 5.37 13.42
N ALA A 184 4.47 5.94 14.53
CA ALA A 184 4.55 5.29 15.83
C ALA A 184 3.26 4.57 16.24
N ASN A 185 2.08 5.12 15.90
CA ASN A 185 0.81 4.45 16.14
C ASN A 185 0.76 3.06 15.51
N TYR A 186 1.12 2.97 14.23
CA TYR A 186 1.06 1.71 13.49
C TYR A 186 2.21 0.76 13.83
N VAL A 187 3.37 1.28 14.27
CA VAL A 187 4.44 0.45 14.85
C VAL A 187 3.93 -0.24 16.12
N LEU A 188 3.19 0.46 16.99
CA LEU A 188 2.56 -0.15 18.16
C LEU A 188 1.49 -1.19 17.78
N VAL A 189 0.65 -0.91 16.76
CA VAL A 189 -0.30 -1.91 16.25
C VAL A 189 0.44 -3.14 15.74
N GLY A 190 1.58 -2.97 15.06
CA GLY A 190 2.46 -4.07 14.64
C GLY A 190 2.94 -4.91 15.82
N ALA A 191 3.44 -4.27 16.88
CA ALA A 191 3.86 -4.96 18.10
C ALA A 191 2.71 -5.72 18.79
N VAL A 192 1.48 -5.16 18.77
CA VAL A 192 0.28 -5.85 19.23
C VAL A 192 0.01 -7.12 18.40
N ILE A 193 0.06 -7.00 17.08
CA ILE A 193 -0.14 -8.13 16.15
C ILE A 193 0.89 -9.23 16.43
N GLU A 194 2.17 -8.87 16.58
CA GLU A 194 3.25 -9.80 16.89
C GLU A 194 3.01 -10.53 18.21
N ARG A 195 2.54 -9.82 19.23
CA ARG A 195 2.20 -10.45 20.51
C ARG A 195 1.02 -11.41 20.41
N ILE A 196 -0.02 -11.06 19.64
CA ILE A 196 -1.22 -11.91 19.48
C ILE A 196 -0.89 -13.15 18.63
N THR A 197 -0.10 -13.00 17.60
CA THR A 197 0.19 -14.05 16.62
C THR A 197 1.37 -14.93 17.00
N GLY A 198 2.35 -14.41 17.72
CA GLY A 198 3.65 -15.03 17.94
C GLY A 198 4.56 -15.00 16.69
N LEU A 199 4.13 -14.32 15.62
CA LEU A 199 4.88 -14.16 14.37
C LEU A 199 5.44 -12.74 14.30
N SER A 200 6.48 -12.51 13.47
CA SER A 200 6.81 -11.14 13.07
C SER A 200 5.64 -10.53 12.31
N TRP A 201 5.50 -9.20 12.34
CA TRP A 201 4.45 -8.51 11.58
C TRP A 201 4.50 -8.86 10.09
N GLU A 202 5.69 -8.94 9.52
CA GLU A 202 5.92 -9.33 8.13
C GLU A 202 5.37 -10.74 7.84
N SER A 203 5.68 -11.71 8.71
CA SER A 203 5.18 -13.08 8.58
C SER A 203 3.66 -13.14 8.76
N ALA A 204 3.11 -12.36 9.68
CA ALA A 204 1.68 -12.28 9.89
C ALA A 204 0.94 -11.67 8.69
N VAL A 205 1.49 -10.62 8.05
CA VAL A 205 0.95 -10.05 6.81
C VAL A 205 1.00 -11.06 5.68
N MET A 206 2.12 -11.78 5.52
CA MET A 206 2.23 -12.83 4.50
C MET A 206 1.14 -13.90 4.69
N ALA A 207 0.97 -14.42 5.90
CA ALA A 207 0.06 -15.53 6.18
C ALA A 207 -1.43 -15.13 6.19
N GLU A 208 -1.76 -13.96 6.72
CA GLU A 208 -3.16 -13.57 6.98
C GLU A 208 -3.72 -12.58 5.95
N VAL A 209 -2.84 -11.91 5.16
CA VAL A 209 -3.24 -10.94 4.14
C VAL A 209 -2.84 -11.39 2.75
N PHE A 210 -1.53 -11.62 2.50
CA PHE A 210 -1.05 -11.86 1.14
C PHE A 210 -1.50 -13.22 0.61
N GLU A 211 -1.24 -14.29 1.35
CA GLU A 211 -1.58 -15.64 0.94
C GLU A 211 -3.10 -15.83 0.70
N PRO A 212 -4.01 -15.46 1.64
CA PRO A 212 -5.44 -15.60 1.43
C PRO A 212 -6.01 -14.77 0.27
N LEU A 213 -5.38 -13.63 -0.05
CA LEU A 213 -5.78 -12.77 -1.17
C LEU A 213 -5.08 -13.10 -2.48
N GLY A 214 -4.19 -14.09 -2.51
CA GLY A 214 -3.40 -14.48 -3.67
C GLY A 214 -2.42 -13.38 -4.12
N ILE A 215 -1.93 -12.54 -3.19
CA ILE A 215 -0.89 -11.54 -3.42
C ILE A 215 0.45 -12.28 -3.45
N THR A 216 1.09 -12.31 -4.61
CA THR A 216 2.33 -13.08 -4.84
C THR A 216 3.57 -12.22 -5.02
N SER A 217 3.40 -10.96 -5.41
CA SER A 217 4.49 -10.01 -5.60
C SER A 217 4.80 -9.17 -4.35
N GLY A 218 4.00 -9.36 -3.28
CA GLY A 218 4.11 -8.59 -2.05
C GLY A 218 5.44 -8.79 -1.33
N GLY A 219 6.00 -7.70 -0.83
CA GLY A 219 7.24 -7.68 -0.05
C GLY A 219 7.33 -6.43 0.81
N PHE A 220 8.43 -6.31 1.53
CA PHE A 220 8.68 -5.19 2.46
C PHE A 220 10.03 -4.56 2.13
N GLY A 221 10.06 -3.23 2.09
CA GLY A 221 11.22 -2.46 1.69
C GLY A 221 11.19 -2.04 0.21
N ALA A 222 12.28 -1.42 -0.23
CA ALA A 222 12.48 -1.04 -1.63
C ALA A 222 12.45 -2.28 -2.53
N PRO A 223 11.71 -2.26 -3.65
CA PRO A 223 11.70 -3.38 -4.60
C PRO A 223 13.11 -3.64 -5.15
N LEU A 224 13.61 -4.86 -4.95
CA LEU A 224 14.93 -5.29 -5.41
C LEU A 224 14.88 -5.94 -6.79
N GLY A 225 16.03 -6.03 -7.46
CA GLY A 225 16.21 -6.65 -8.77
C GLY A 225 15.89 -5.68 -9.89
N ASP A 226 15.40 -6.20 -11.01
CA ASP A 226 15.00 -5.40 -12.18
C ASP A 226 13.63 -4.73 -11.93
N GLN A 227 13.62 -3.74 -11.06
CA GLN A 227 12.43 -3.01 -10.60
C GLN A 227 12.70 -1.50 -10.65
N PRO A 228 11.65 -0.65 -10.64
CA PRO A 228 11.83 0.79 -10.55
C PRO A 228 12.66 1.19 -9.32
N TRP A 229 13.66 2.03 -9.53
CA TRP A 229 14.40 2.66 -8.44
C TRP A 229 13.59 3.83 -7.89
N GLY A 230 13.68 4.06 -6.59
CA GLY A 230 13.16 5.30 -6.01
C GLY A 230 14.08 6.49 -6.27
N HIS A 231 13.49 7.67 -6.43
CA HIS A 231 14.22 8.90 -6.70
C HIS A 231 13.91 9.98 -5.68
N ARG A 232 14.90 10.80 -5.39
CA ARG A 232 14.74 12.03 -4.61
C ARG A 232 15.23 13.20 -5.43
N GLY A 233 14.27 14.05 -5.85
CA GLY A 233 14.59 15.18 -6.74
C GLY A 233 15.22 14.74 -8.05
N GLY A 234 14.73 13.65 -8.63
CA GLY A 234 15.24 13.10 -9.87
C GLY A 234 16.57 12.32 -9.76
N VAL A 235 17.12 12.14 -8.56
CA VAL A 235 18.32 11.32 -8.34
C VAL A 235 17.91 9.93 -7.85
N GLY A 236 18.26 8.89 -8.62
CA GLY A 236 17.96 7.49 -8.29
C GLY A 236 18.78 7.03 -7.08
N VAL A 237 18.13 6.34 -6.16
CA VAL A 237 18.75 5.70 -4.99
C VAL A 237 18.76 4.20 -5.21
N ASP A 238 19.94 3.58 -5.09
CA ASP A 238 20.09 2.14 -5.23
C ASP A 238 19.20 1.41 -4.21
N PRO A 239 18.26 0.55 -4.65
CA PRO A 239 17.37 -0.17 -3.75
C PRO A 239 18.10 -1.11 -2.79
N ALA A 240 19.32 -1.53 -3.08
CA ALA A 240 20.17 -2.28 -2.15
C ALA A 240 20.82 -1.41 -1.06
N SER A 241 20.76 -0.08 -1.22
CA SER A 241 21.31 0.84 -0.21
C SER A 241 20.41 0.89 1.03
N PRO A 242 20.98 0.97 2.25
CA PRO A 242 20.19 1.23 3.46
C PRO A 242 19.38 2.53 3.43
N ALA A 243 19.77 3.48 2.57
CA ALA A 243 19.05 4.75 2.38
C ALA A 243 17.81 4.62 1.46
N SER A 244 17.56 3.45 0.87
CA SER A 244 16.47 3.23 -0.08
C SER A 244 15.09 3.13 0.57
N ASP A 245 15.03 2.95 1.90
CA ASP A 245 13.75 2.88 2.62
C ASP A 245 13.87 3.35 4.07
N ASN A 246 12.72 3.41 4.72
CA ASN A 246 12.59 3.57 6.16
C ASN A 246 13.30 2.43 6.90
N PRO A 247 13.69 2.60 8.18
CA PRO A 247 14.09 1.48 9.02
C PRO A 247 13.01 0.38 9.01
N LEU A 248 13.41 -0.88 8.83
CA LEU A 248 12.46 -1.98 8.66
C LEU A 248 11.54 -2.18 9.88
N ALA A 249 11.95 -1.77 11.08
CA ALA A 249 11.09 -1.76 12.25
C ALA A 249 9.83 -0.88 12.08
N MET A 250 9.82 0.08 11.13
CA MET A 250 8.64 0.84 10.72
C MET A 250 7.72 0.06 9.77
N GLY A 251 8.00 -1.21 9.49
CA GLY A 251 7.22 -2.07 8.60
C GLY A 251 5.71 -1.85 8.67
N PRO A 252 5.10 -1.95 9.85
CA PRO A 252 3.65 -1.82 10.02
C PRO A 252 3.07 -0.48 9.55
N ALA A 253 3.90 0.54 9.45
CA ALA A 253 3.48 1.88 9.04
C ALA A 253 3.74 2.21 7.57
N ALA A 254 4.78 1.58 6.90
CA ALA A 254 5.26 2.24 5.70
C ALA A 254 6.16 1.43 4.74
N THR A 255 6.25 0.11 4.78
CA THR A 255 7.26 -0.60 3.96
C THR A 255 6.73 -1.58 2.92
N ALA A 256 5.42 -1.77 2.80
CA ALA A 256 4.89 -2.71 1.80
C ALA A 256 5.21 -2.26 0.38
N SER A 257 5.58 -3.21 -0.47
CA SER A 257 5.78 -3.03 -1.91
C SER A 257 5.18 -4.20 -2.68
N MET A 258 4.53 -3.92 -3.82
CA MET A 258 3.93 -4.95 -4.69
C MET A 258 3.57 -4.38 -6.05
N THR A 259 3.14 -5.23 -6.97
CA THR A 259 2.54 -4.82 -8.24
C THR A 259 1.18 -4.15 -7.99
N LEU A 260 0.74 -3.30 -8.92
CA LEU A 260 -0.60 -2.70 -8.81
C LEU A 260 -1.70 -3.76 -8.91
N SER A 261 -1.51 -4.82 -9.69
CA SER A 261 -2.46 -5.93 -9.81
C SER A 261 -2.67 -6.67 -8.48
N ASP A 262 -1.62 -6.86 -7.69
CA ASP A 262 -1.73 -7.46 -6.35
C ASP A 262 -2.32 -6.47 -5.33
N TYR A 263 -1.97 -5.18 -5.44
CA TYR A 263 -2.61 -4.16 -4.60
C TYR A 263 -4.13 -4.07 -4.89
N ALA A 264 -4.56 -4.26 -6.14
CA ALA A 264 -5.99 -4.34 -6.49
C ALA A 264 -6.73 -5.46 -5.76
N ARG A 265 -6.09 -6.62 -5.52
CA ARG A 265 -6.68 -7.72 -4.75
C ARG A 265 -7.02 -7.29 -3.32
N PHE A 266 -6.09 -6.58 -2.67
CA PHE A 266 -6.31 -6.04 -1.34
C PHE A 266 -7.43 -4.97 -1.33
N LEU A 267 -7.42 -4.02 -2.27
CA LEU A 267 -8.43 -2.97 -2.35
C LEU A 267 -9.84 -3.55 -2.63
N ARG A 268 -9.94 -4.56 -3.48
CA ARG A 268 -11.21 -5.26 -3.75
C ARG A 268 -11.73 -5.97 -2.51
N ALA A 269 -10.85 -6.60 -1.72
CA ALA A 269 -11.26 -7.26 -0.47
C ALA A 269 -11.82 -6.26 0.55
N LEU A 270 -11.30 -5.02 0.59
CA LEU A 270 -11.84 -3.95 1.42
C LEU A 270 -13.20 -3.40 0.91
N MET A 271 -13.44 -3.44 -0.41
CA MET A 271 -14.68 -2.95 -1.02
C MET A 271 -15.71 -4.06 -1.24
N ALA A 272 -15.40 -5.31 -0.89
CA ALA A 272 -16.29 -6.45 -1.11
C ALA A 272 -17.61 -6.28 -0.35
N THR A 273 -18.69 -6.85 -0.89
CA THR A 273 -19.99 -6.95 -0.22
C THR A 273 -20.15 -8.33 0.42
N GLY A 274 -20.84 -8.41 1.55
CA GLY A 274 -21.05 -9.68 2.27
C GLY A 274 -19.76 -10.17 2.98
N ASP A 275 -19.82 -11.32 3.63
CA ASP A 275 -18.67 -11.92 4.32
C ASP A 275 -17.70 -12.57 3.32
N GLY A 276 -16.43 -12.57 3.67
CA GLY A 276 -15.37 -13.11 2.85
C GLY A 276 -14.05 -13.21 3.63
N TRP A 277 -12.96 -12.69 3.08
CA TRP A 277 -11.68 -12.60 3.79
C TRP A 277 -11.81 -11.81 5.10
N LEU A 278 -12.56 -10.72 5.10
CA LEU A 278 -13.04 -10.02 6.29
C LEU A 278 -14.56 -10.14 6.37
N THR A 279 -15.11 -10.10 7.57
CA THR A 279 -16.57 -9.95 7.77
C THR A 279 -17.04 -8.58 7.32
N ALA A 280 -18.33 -8.45 6.99
CA ALA A 280 -18.93 -7.16 6.64
C ALA A 280 -18.82 -6.16 7.82
N GLU A 281 -18.92 -6.64 9.06
CA GLU A 281 -18.77 -5.82 10.28
C GLU A 281 -17.36 -5.25 10.38
N THR A 282 -16.34 -6.07 10.26
CA THR A 282 -14.94 -5.63 10.31
C THR A 282 -14.62 -4.63 9.18
N ARG A 283 -15.09 -4.86 7.96
CA ARG A 283 -14.93 -3.87 6.89
C ARG A 283 -15.61 -2.54 7.22
N ALA A 284 -16.82 -2.58 7.78
CA ALA A 284 -17.52 -1.36 8.19
C ALA A 284 -16.73 -0.58 9.27
N VAL A 285 -16.04 -1.28 10.19
CA VAL A 285 -15.14 -0.63 11.15
C VAL A 285 -13.94 -0.01 10.46
N LEU A 286 -13.28 -0.73 9.55
CA LEU A 286 -12.06 -0.27 8.86
C LEU A 286 -12.29 0.89 7.88
N THR A 287 -13.51 1.07 7.40
CA THR A 287 -13.85 2.07 6.37
C THR A 287 -14.63 3.27 6.92
N ARG A 288 -14.74 3.41 8.23
CA ARG A 288 -15.32 4.57 8.92
C ARG A 288 -14.30 5.29 9.80
N ALA A 289 -14.61 6.51 10.21
CA ALA A 289 -13.83 7.19 11.23
C ALA A 289 -13.87 6.42 12.56
N LEU A 290 -12.70 6.25 13.19
CA LEU A 290 -12.54 5.54 14.46
C LEU A 290 -12.39 6.49 15.67
N GLY A 291 -12.65 7.76 15.50
CA GLY A 291 -12.58 8.76 16.54
C GLY A 291 -13.31 10.02 16.14
N SER A 292 -13.41 10.98 17.04
CA SER A 292 -14.02 12.30 16.80
C SER A 292 -13.03 13.36 16.30
N GLY A 293 -11.77 12.97 16.06
CA GLY A 293 -10.73 13.88 15.58
C GLY A 293 -10.96 14.34 14.15
N ALA A 294 -10.48 15.54 13.83
CA ALA A 294 -10.44 16.06 12.46
C ALA A 294 -8.99 16.16 11.99
N PRO A 295 -8.66 15.66 10.77
CA PRO A 295 -9.55 15.03 9.78
C PRO A 295 -10.08 13.67 10.26
N ALA A 296 -11.24 13.24 9.71
CA ALA A 296 -11.79 11.92 9.97
C ALA A 296 -10.84 10.84 9.43
N TYR A 297 -10.42 9.91 10.30
CA TYR A 297 -9.46 8.87 9.95
C TYR A 297 -9.80 7.54 10.63
N GLY A 298 -9.57 6.43 9.95
CA GLY A 298 -9.72 5.10 10.52
C GLY A 298 -9.22 4.02 9.57
N GLY A 299 -8.75 2.90 10.11
CA GLY A 299 -8.34 1.73 9.34
C GLY A 299 -7.23 1.97 8.30
N GLY A 300 -6.42 3.01 8.46
CA GLY A 300 -5.38 3.39 7.49
C GLY A 300 -5.85 4.36 6.40
N TRP A 301 -7.03 4.98 6.54
CA TRP A 301 -7.63 5.85 5.55
C TRP A 301 -8.12 7.17 6.14
N LEU A 302 -7.92 8.24 5.38
CA LEU A 302 -8.70 9.47 5.53
C LEU A 302 -10.09 9.22 4.96
N ILE A 303 -11.12 9.63 5.70
CA ILE A 303 -12.53 9.52 5.28
C ILE A 303 -12.96 10.89 4.77
N VAL A 304 -13.36 10.96 3.50
CA VAL A 304 -13.70 12.21 2.82
C VAL A 304 -15.15 12.16 2.38
N GLU A 305 -15.96 13.03 2.96
CA GLU A 305 -17.35 13.20 2.60
C GLU A 305 -17.53 14.16 1.41
N GLY A 306 -18.72 14.12 0.78
CA GLY A 306 -19.10 15.09 -0.23
C GLY A 306 -18.40 14.94 -1.58
N GLN A 307 -17.90 13.75 -1.90
CA GLN A 307 -17.35 13.43 -3.22
C GLN A 307 -18.47 12.96 -4.16
N PRO A 308 -18.95 13.78 -5.14
CA PRO A 308 -20.12 13.43 -5.95
C PRO A 308 -19.96 12.12 -6.73
N TRP A 309 -18.73 11.83 -7.17
CA TRP A 309 -18.41 10.62 -7.93
C TRP A 309 -18.46 9.34 -7.07
N ALA A 310 -18.25 9.44 -5.75
CA ALA A 310 -18.15 8.28 -4.86
C ALA A 310 -19.50 7.76 -4.38
N ARG A 311 -20.59 8.53 -4.50
CA ARG A 311 -21.95 8.20 -4.03
C ARG A 311 -22.04 7.82 -2.54
N GLY A 312 -21.08 8.26 -1.76
CA GLY A 312 -20.91 8.01 -0.32
C GLY A 312 -19.55 8.50 0.13
N PRO A 313 -19.12 8.17 1.36
CA PRO A 313 -17.77 8.47 1.81
C PRO A 313 -16.72 7.87 0.87
N ALA A 314 -15.72 8.66 0.50
CA ALA A 314 -14.53 8.19 -0.16
C ALA A 314 -13.42 7.98 0.87
N LEU A 315 -12.59 6.98 0.66
CA LEU A 315 -11.40 6.71 1.46
C LEU A 315 -10.18 7.10 0.65
N THR A 316 -9.22 7.78 1.25
CA THR A 316 -7.98 8.11 0.55
C THR A 316 -6.78 8.02 1.47
N HIS A 317 -5.65 7.65 0.91
CA HIS A 317 -4.36 7.78 1.58
C HIS A 317 -3.24 8.01 0.56
N ASP A 318 -2.38 8.96 0.88
CA ASP A 318 -1.12 9.15 0.18
C ASP A 318 -0.01 8.42 0.94
N GLY A 319 0.89 7.79 0.21
CA GLY A 319 2.04 7.08 0.76
C GLY A 319 3.34 7.54 0.14
N SER A 320 4.36 7.72 0.96
CA SER A 320 5.71 8.00 0.50
C SER A 320 6.73 7.56 1.56
N ASN A 321 7.87 7.05 1.09
CA ASN A 321 9.09 6.93 1.88
C ASN A 321 10.15 7.96 1.44
N THR A 322 9.70 9.07 0.82
CA THR A 322 10.53 10.13 0.23
C THR A 322 11.23 9.79 -1.10
N LEU A 323 11.08 8.56 -1.58
CA LEU A 323 11.70 8.07 -2.84
C LEU A 323 10.66 7.56 -3.83
N TRP A 324 9.51 7.08 -3.37
CA TRP A 324 8.32 6.76 -4.14
C TRP A 324 7.15 7.56 -3.60
N TYR A 325 6.14 7.73 -4.44
CA TYR A 325 4.88 8.33 -4.05
C TYR A 325 3.71 7.52 -4.61
N VAL A 326 2.70 7.31 -3.79
CA VAL A 326 1.44 6.65 -4.17
C VAL A 326 0.26 7.44 -3.65
N SER A 327 -0.78 7.55 -4.46
CA SER A 327 -2.09 8.06 -4.04
C SER A 327 -3.14 7.00 -4.34
N ALA A 328 -3.98 6.69 -3.36
CA ALA A 328 -5.07 5.74 -3.52
C ALA A 328 -6.39 6.39 -3.08
N TRP A 329 -7.45 6.18 -3.88
CA TRP A 329 -8.81 6.61 -3.58
C TRP A 329 -9.76 5.45 -3.76
N LEU A 330 -10.62 5.19 -2.78
CA LEU A 330 -11.63 4.15 -2.82
C LEU A 330 -13.01 4.77 -2.64
N ALA A 331 -13.97 4.26 -3.37
CA ALA A 331 -15.39 4.55 -3.24
C ALA A 331 -16.16 3.23 -3.02
N PRO A 332 -16.24 2.73 -1.79
CA PRO A 332 -16.88 1.44 -1.48
C PRO A 332 -18.33 1.37 -1.96
N ALA A 333 -19.08 2.49 -1.89
CA ALA A 333 -20.48 2.54 -2.31
C ALA A 333 -20.71 2.20 -3.79
N ILE A 334 -19.70 2.35 -4.64
CA ILE A 334 -19.77 2.02 -6.08
C ILE A 334 -18.75 0.94 -6.47
N GLY A 335 -18.03 0.35 -5.50
CA GLY A 335 -17.02 -0.69 -5.74
C GLY A 335 -15.89 -0.22 -6.65
N ARG A 336 -15.38 0.99 -6.48
CA ARG A 336 -14.32 1.57 -7.32
C ARG A 336 -13.12 1.97 -6.47
N ALA A 337 -11.92 1.71 -7.01
CA ALA A 337 -10.71 2.33 -6.49
C ALA A 337 -9.83 2.85 -7.64
N PHE A 338 -9.06 3.89 -7.33
CA PHE A 338 -8.14 4.57 -8.23
C PHE A 338 -6.80 4.64 -7.53
N VAL A 339 -5.75 4.22 -8.22
CA VAL A 339 -4.38 4.24 -7.68
C VAL A 339 -3.46 4.88 -8.72
N ALA A 340 -2.62 5.79 -8.27
CA ALA A 340 -1.51 6.30 -9.06
C ALA A 340 -0.22 6.24 -8.25
N VAL A 341 0.88 5.83 -8.90
CA VAL A 341 2.19 5.66 -8.26
C VAL A 341 3.27 6.28 -9.11
N SER A 342 4.29 6.83 -8.45
CA SER A 342 5.50 7.35 -9.09
C SER A 342 6.74 6.81 -8.37
N ASN A 343 7.81 6.63 -9.12
CA ASN A 343 9.12 6.29 -8.58
C ASN A 343 9.97 7.52 -8.20
N ASP A 344 9.34 8.65 -7.91
CA ASP A 344 9.97 9.81 -7.30
C ASP A 344 9.14 10.30 -6.10
N GLY A 345 9.81 10.62 -5.00
CA GLY A 345 9.17 11.15 -3.79
C GLY A 345 8.44 12.48 -4.02
N ALA A 346 8.79 13.22 -5.06
CA ALA A 346 8.11 14.45 -5.50
C ALA A 346 6.88 14.20 -6.40
N GLY A 347 6.49 12.94 -6.61
CA GLY A 347 5.44 12.52 -7.55
C GLY A 347 4.01 12.93 -7.21
N ALA A 348 3.76 13.64 -6.11
CA ALA A 348 2.41 13.98 -5.63
C ALA A 348 1.53 14.63 -6.69
N ALA A 349 2.01 15.67 -7.35
CA ALA A 349 1.23 16.42 -8.35
C ALA A 349 0.87 15.55 -9.58
N SER A 350 1.80 14.70 -10.04
CA SER A 350 1.57 13.78 -11.16
C SER A 350 0.57 12.70 -10.78
N CYS A 351 0.69 12.09 -9.60
CA CYS A 351 -0.25 11.08 -9.11
C CYS A 351 -1.66 11.68 -8.95
N GLN A 352 -1.80 12.83 -8.30
CA GLN A 352 -3.10 13.48 -8.11
C GLN A 352 -3.76 13.89 -9.43
N ARG A 353 -2.97 14.36 -10.42
CA ARG A 353 -3.49 14.66 -11.75
C ARG A 353 -4.03 13.41 -12.44
N LEU A 354 -3.28 12.30 -12.41
CA LEU A 354 -3.72 11.03 -12.99
C LEU A 354 -4.96 10.49 -12.29
N ILE A 355 -5.03 10.57 -10.95
CA ILE A 355 -6.23 10.21 -10.16
C ILE A 355 -7.45 11.01 -10.65
N GLY A 356 -7.32 12.33 -10.80
CA GLY A 356 -8.42 13.18 -11.27
C GLY A 356 -8.90 12.78 -12.67
N GLN A 357 -7.99 12.43 -13.59
CA GLN A 357 -8.33 11.96 -14.94
C GLN A 357 -9.02 10.59 -14.92
N MET A 358 -8.57 9.67 -14.06
CA MET A 358 -9.20 8.37 -13.88
C MET A 358 -10.61 8.50 -13.29
N ILE A 359 -10.82 9.34 -12.30
CA ILE A 359 -12.14 9.62 -11.71
C ILE A 359 -13.08 10.22 -12.76
N ALA A 360 -12.60 11.15 -13.58
CA ALA A 360 -13.40 11.80 -14.63
C ALA A 360 -13.79 10.86 -15.78
N SER A 361 -13.19 9.69 -15.90
CA SER A 361 -13.43 8.71 -16.97
C SER A 361 -14.52 7.68 -16.65
N VAL A 362 -15.10 7.68 -15.43
CA VAL A 362 -16.03 6.64 -14.96
C VAL A 362 -17.40 7.15 -14.51
#